data_298c1fff2380477bec8f9bc773f62b5b
#
_entry.id   298c1fff2380477bec8f9bc773f62b5b
#
_cell.length_a   1.000
_cell.length_b   1.000
_cell.length_c   1.000
_cell.angle_alpha   90.00
_cell.angle_beta   90.00
_cell.angle_gamma   90.00
#
_symmetry.space_group_name_H-M   'P 1'
#
loop_
_entity.id
_entity.type
_entity.pdbx_description
1 polymer ?
#
loop_
_entity_poly.entity_id
_entity_poly.type
_entity_poly.pdbx_seq_one_letter_code
_entity_poly.pdbx_strand_id
1 'polypeptide(L)'
;MIQIDILLSEDQIAQEFMDALERHDLPEKFFYWFPLSIRAWINLCGDGAYRNYIRSHSVLKNHAAEIVSMLPSEPIELISLGAGQGTKDFLIMEHLKKQGKYLNYRPVDASQGLLEIACQSAKDKSFACRGLKADLNNDSHLTEMQAILDERPRLIMILGNTLGAFDPLKFTTKLDKIMRPQDFLILDGELFNQTYTLAGYDNPINRQFAFGPLSSVGLSEPNDGRLHIQTDIDDRQPGLYRIRKHFQASRDLKIMLAGETVQILSDSNIEMSWAYKYDRDALAGLITSSGMQLEAEYLSEDKRFLTLLVKK
;
A
#
# COMPACT_ATOMS: atom_id res chain seq x y z
N MET A 1 -20.59 -13.59 -9.53
CA MET A 1 -19.74 -12.62 -10.25
C MET A 1 -19.14 -11.71 -9.18
N ILE A 2 -17.88 -11.31 -9.29
CA ILE A 2 -17.29 -10.23 -8.46
C ILE A 2 -17.69 -8.89 -9.07
N GLN A 3 -17.74 -7.85 -8.25
CA GLN A 3 -18.02 -6.47 -8.67
C GLN A 3 -16.85 -5.58 -8.30
N ILE A 4 -16.35 -4.82 -9.27
CA ILE A 4 -15.28 -3.83 -9.11
C ILE A 4 -15.71 -2.57 -9.87
N ASP A 5 -15.82 -1.46 -9.14
CA ASP A 5 -16.00 -0.13 -9.73
C ASP A 5 -14.63 0.38 -10.21
N ILE A 6 -14.61 1.13 -11.32
CA ILE A 6 -13.35 1.56 -11.94
C ILE A 6 -13.33 3.09 -12.04
N LEU A 7 -12.45 3.71 -11.26
CA LEU A 7 -12.09 5.13 -11.38
C LEU A 7 -10.78 5.31 -12.15
N LEU A 8 -9.87 4.33 -12.08
CA LEU A 8 -8.59 4.30 -12.80
C LEU A 8 -8.68 3.28 -13.94
N SER A 9 -8.83 3.73 -15.18
CA SER A 9 -8.89 2.84 -16.36
C SER A 9 -7.50 2.28 -16.73
N GLU A 10 -7.47 1.20 -17.54
CA GLU A 10 -6.21 0.64 -18.03
C GLU A 10 -5.49 1.60 -18.99
N ASP A 11 -6.23 2.31 -19.85
CA ASP A 11 -5.65 3.29 -20.76
C ASP A 11 -5.03 4.46 -19.99
N GLN A 12 -5.71 4.94 -18.95
CA GLN A 12 -5.20 6.02 -18.10
C GLN A 12 -3.92 5.61 -17.37
N ILE A 13 -3.87 4.43 -16.75
CA ILE A 13 -2.65 4.00 -16.03
C ILE A 13 -1.50 3.72 -17.00
N ALA A 14 -1.79 3.26 -18.23
CA ALA A 14 -0.77 3.09 -19.26
C ALA A 14 -0.16 4.43 -19.69
N GLN A 15 -1.02 5.45 -19.92
CA GLN A 15 -0.55 6.81 -20.22
C GLN A 15 0.29 7.39 -19.08
N GLU A 16 -0.22 7.30 -17.84
CA GLU A 16 0.49 7.80 -16.66
C GLU A 16 1.85 7.09 -16.43
N PHE A 17 1.97 5.81 -16.86
CA PHE A 17 3.23 5.09 -16.80
C PHE A 17 4.26 5.65 -17.79
N MET A 18 3.85 5.93 -19.04
CA MET A 18 4.74 6.54 -20.04
C MET A 18 5.17 7.95 -19.63
N ASP A 19 4.24 8.76 -19.15
CA ASP A 19 4.52 10.09 -18.60
C ASP A 19 5.49 10.04 -17.40
N ALA A 20 5.36 9.02 -16.54
CA ALA A 20 6.24 8.79 -15.40
C ALA A 20 7.67 8.41 -15.84
N LEU A 21 7.80 7.60 -16.89
CA LEU A 21 9.10 7.29 -17.49
C LEU A 21 9.77 8.53 -18.10
N GLU A 22 9.01 9.39 -18.80
CA GLU A 22 9.54 10.65 -19.33
C GLU A 22 10.04 11.60 -18.23
N ARG A 23 9.33 11.63 -17.10
CA ARG A 23 9.74 12.41 -15.92
C ARG A 23 10.82 11.73 -15.09
N HIS A 24 11.21 10.51 -15.43
CA HIS A 24 12.16 9.69 -14.66
C HIS A 24 11.71 9.47 -13.19
N ASP A 25 10.41 9.31 -12.96
CA ASP A 25 9.82 9.12 -11.63
C ASP A 25 8.65 8.14 -11.70
N LEU A 26 8.85 6.90 -11.23
CA LEU A 26 7.87 5.82 -11.23
C LEU A 26 7.21 5.66 -9.86
N PRO A 27 5.99 6.19 -9.65
CA PRO A 27 5.21 5.99 -8.44
C PRO A 27 4.89 4.52 -8.14
N GLU A 28 4.60 4.24 -6.86
CA GLU A 28 4.38 2.89 -6.33
C GLU A 28 3.28 2.10 -7.05
N LYS A 29 2.22 2.73 -7.57
CA LYS A 29 1.11 2.03 -8.25
C LYS A 29 1.55 1.15 -9.42
N PHE A 30 2.61 1.50 -10.12
CA PHE A 30 3.11 0.74 -11.26
C PHE A 30 3.77 -0.59 -10.87
N PHE A 31 4.18 -0.73 -9.61
CA PHE A 31 4.76 -1.97 -9.08
C PHE A 31 3.71 -3.08 -8.87
N TYR A 32 2.43 -2.74 -8.99
CA TYR A 32 1.31 -3.66 -8.84
C TYR A 32 0.40 -3.72 -10.07
N TRP A 33 0.81 -3.09 -11.18
CA TRP A 33 -0.04 -2.96 -12.36
C TRP A 33 0.18 -4.10 -13.37
N PHE A 34 1.41 -4.33 -13.81
CA PHE A 34 1.71 -5.38 -14.80
C PHE A 34 1.55 -6.79 -14.22
N PRO A 35 1.15 -7.80 -15.03
CA PRO A 35 1.06 -9.18 -14.58
C PRO A 35 2.37 -9.72 -13.96
N LEU A 36 3.55 -9.35 -14.52
CA LEU A 36 4.84 -9.73 -13.95
C LEU A 36 5.09 -9.07 -12.58
N SER A 37 4.71 -7.82 -12.43
CA SER A 37 4.83 -7.08 -11.16
C SER A 37 3.90 -7.68 -10.10
N ILE A 38 2.65 -7.97 -10.45
CA ILE A 38 1.69 -8.64 -9.56
C ILE A 38 2.23 -10.00 -9.10
N ARG A 39 2.77 -10.80 -10.03
CA ARG A 39 3.38 -12.10 -9.71
C ARG A 39 4.58 -11.95 -8.77
N ALA A 40 5.45 -10.98 -9.03
CA ALA A 40 6.60 -10.69 -8.18
C ALA A 40 6.15 -10.28 -6.76
N TRP A 41 5.10 -9.46 -6.64
CA TRP A 41 4.50 -9.11 -5.35
C TRP A 41 3.92 -10.32 -4.61
N ILE A 42 3.17 -11.18 -5.28
CA ILE A 42 2.60 -12.40 -4.69
C ILE A 42 3.72 -13.31 -4.17
N ASN A 43 4.78 -13.50 -4.97
CA ASN A 43 5.94 -14.27 -4.58
C ASN A 43 6.64 -13.66 -3.36
N LEU A 44 6.82 -12.33 -3.34
CA LEU A 44 7.42 -11.61 -2.22
C LEU A 44 6.60 -11.79 -0.93
N CYS A 45 5.28 -11.68 -0.99
CA CYS A 45 4.40 -11.91 0.17
C CYS A 45 4.48 -13.35 0.70
N GLY A 46 4.73 -14.32 -0.18
CA GLY A 46 4.90 -15.74 0.18
C GLY A 46 6.29 -16.10 0.70
N ASP A 47 7.28 -15.21 0.56
CA ASP A 47 8.65 -15.47 0.95
C ASP A 47 8.91 -15.10 2.43
N GLY A 48 9.54 -16.01 3.16
CA GLY A 48 9.86 -15.82 4.58
C GLY A 48 10.87 -14.68 4.85
N ALA A 49 11.57 -14.17 3.84
CA ALA A 49 12.48 -13.03 3.96
C ALA A 49 11.73 -11.69 4.03
N TYR A 50 10.49 -11.62 3.49
CA TYR A 50 9.69 -10.40 3.56
C TYR A 50 8.99 -10.24 4.91
N ARG A 51 9.77 -9.83 5.90
CA ARG A 51 9.35 -9.74 7.29
C ARG A 51 8.17 -8.81 7.55
N ASN A 52 8.00 -7.74 6.78
CA ASN A 52 6.92 -6.78 7.01
C ASN A 52 5.55 -7.38 6.80
N TYR A 53 5.39 -8.24 5.78
CA TYR A 53 4.15 -8.98 5.59
C TYR A 53 3.84 -9.89 6.78
N ILE A 54 4.84 -10.64 7.25
CA ILE A 54 4.72 -11.57 8.38
C ILE A 54 4.39 -10.82 9.67
N ARG A 55 5.08 -9.69 9.94
CA ARG A 55 4.86 -8.88 11.14
C ARG A 55 3.44 -8.31 11.19
N SER A 56 3.02 -7.63 10.10
CA SER A 56 1.67 -7.07 9.98
C SER A 56 0.60 -8.15 10.16
N HIS A 57 0.74 -9.28 9.47
CA HIS A 57 -0.19 -10.41 9.59
C HIS A 57 -0.23 -10.97 11.04
N SER A 58 0.93 -11.14 11.68
CA SER A 58 1.02 -11.69 13.04
C SER A 58 0.38 -10.76 14.08
N VAL A 59 0.66 -9.45 14.00
CA VAL A 59 0.04 -8.47 14.90
C VAL A 59 -1.48 -8.50 14.78
N LEU A 60 -2.00 -8.44 13.56
CA LEU A 60 -3.45 -8.48 13.34
C LEU A 60 -4.06 -9.80 13.81
N LYS A 61 -3.42 -10.95 13.50
CA LYS A 61 -3.89 -12.27 13.95
C LYS A 61 -4.01 -12.36 15.46
N ASN A 62 -3.05 -11.80 16.19
CA ASN A 62 -3.00 -11.87 17.66
C ASN A 62 -3.96 -10.89 18.33
N HIS A 63 -4.26 -9.75 17.70
CA HIS A 63 -5.02 -8.66 18.32
C HIS A 63 -6.38 -8.36 17.65
N ALA A 64 -6.77 -9.08 16.57
CA ALA A 64 -8.01 -8.82 15.85
C ALA A 64 -9.25 -8.85 16.75
N ALA A 65 -9.33 -9.79 17.69
CA ALA A 65 -10.48 -9.91 18.61
C ALA A 65 -10.58 -8.69 19.54
N GLU A 66 -9.46 -8.23 20.07
CA GLU A 66 -9.36 -7.05 20.94
C GLU A 66 -9.70 -5.79 20.15
N ILE A 67 -9.09 -5.58 18.98
CA ILE A 67 -9.37 -4.45 18.10
C ILE A 67 -10.86 -4.36 17.79
N VAL A 68 -11.49 -5.46 17.36
CA VAL A 68 -12.92 -5.50 17.04
C VAL A 68 -13.80 -5.26 18.26
N SER A 69 -13.36 -5.62 19.47
CA SER A 69 -14.11 -5.34 20.70
C SER A 69 -14.20 -3.84 21.03
N MET A 70 -13.22 -3.04 20.60
CA MET A 70 -13.18 -1.59 20.81
C MET A 70 -14.02 -0.80 19.78
N LEU A 71 -14.46 -1.46 18.70
CA LEU A 71 -15.29 -0.84 17.67
C LEU A 71 -16.77 -0.77 18.10
N PRO A 72 -17.57 0.16 17.52
CA PRO A 72 -19.01 0.28 17.79
C PRO A 72 -19.77 -1.05 17.63
N SER A 73 -20.95 -1.12 18.25
CA SER A 73 -21.80 -2.31 18.17
C SER A 73 -22.60 -2.40 16.87
N GLU A 74 -22.78 -1.27 16.17
CA GLU A 74 -23.48 -1.20 14.89
C GLU A 74 -22.68 -1.90 13.78
N PRO A 75 -23.37 -2.37 12.72
CA PRO A 75 -22.69 -2.89 11.54
C PRO A 75 -21.79 -1.84 10.87
N ILE A 76 -20.56 -2.23 10.56
CA ILE A 76 -19.48 -1.39 10.06
C ILE A 76 -19.18 -1.74 8.60
N GLU A 77 -19.02 -0.73 7.74
CA GLU A 77 -18.42 -0.89 6.43
C GLU A 77 -16.89 -0.91 6.59
N LEU A 78 -16.25 -1.95 6.07
CA LEU A 78 -14.80 -2.09 6.10
C LEU A 78 -14.22 -1.64 4.76
N ILE A 79 -13.34 -0.63 4.79
CA ILE A 79 -12.68 -0.04 3.62
C ILE A 79 -11.17 -0.30 3.76
N SER A 80 -10.58 -1.02 2.83
CA SER A 80 -9.14 -1.30 2.86
C SER A 80 -8.45 -0.53 1.74
N LEU A 81 -7.63 0.46 2.11
CA LEU A 81 -6.89 1.32 1.19
C LEU A 81 -5.51 0.70 0.89
N GLY A 82 -5.27 0.35 -0.38
CA GLY A 82 -4.14 -0.47 -0.78
C GLY A 82 -4.32 -1.91 -0.31
N ALA A 83 -5.50 -2.48 -0.56
CA ALA A 83 -5.91 -3.79 -0.06
C ALA A 83 -5.02 -4.95 -0.52
N GLY A 84 -4.38 -4.82 -1.69
CA GLY A 84 -3.64 -5.91 -2.29
C GLY A 84 -4.53 -7.14 -2.48
N GLN A 85 -4.09 -8.29 -1.97
CA GLN A 85 -4.85 -9.56 -2.00
C GLN A 85 -5.94 -9.67 -0.91
N GLY A 86 -6.06 -8.69 -0.01
CA GLY A 86 -7.04 -8.70 1.10
C GLY A 86 -6.74 -9.68 2.24
N THR A 87 -5.63 -10.41 2.19
CA THR A 87 -5.36 -11.52 3.13
C THR A 87 -5.39 -11.09 4.60
N LYS A 88 -4.87 -9.91 4.91
CA LYS A 88 -4.85 -9.36 6.27
C LYS A 88 -6.23 -8.86 6.71
N ASP A 89 -7.01 -8.36 5.75
CA ASP A 89 -8.34 -7.81 5.99
C ASP A 89 -9.29 -8.87 6.54
N PHE A 90 -9.17 -10.10 6.04
CA PHE A 90 -10.00 -11.23 6.50
C PHE A 90 -9.81 -11.55 7.98
N LEU A 91 -8.64 -11.26 8.57
CA LEU A 91 -8.42 -11.44 10.01
C LEU A 91 -9.37 -10.57 10.84
N ILE A 92 -9.58 -9.34 10.42
CA ILE A 92 -10.52 -8.40 11.07
C ILE A 92 -11.97 -8.75 10.70
N MET A 93 -12.23 -9.01 9.41
CA MET A 93 -13.57 -9.31 8.89
C MET A 93 -14.21 -10.53 9.56
N GLU A 94 -13.42 -11.58 9.80
CA GLU A 94 -13.91 -12.80 10.48
C GLU A 94 -14.35 -12.50 11.92
N HIS A 95 -13.64 -11.62 12.64
CA HIS A 95 -14.04 -11.19 13.98
C HIS A 95 -15.25 -10.25 13.97
N LEU A 96 -15.33 -9.31 13.01
CA LEU A 96 -16.51 -8.47 12.81
C LEU A 96 -17.76 -9.33 12.55
N LYS A 97 -17.63 -10.34 11.67
CA LYS A 97 -18.74 -11.25 11.34
C LYS A 97 -19.18 -12.07 12.55
N LYS A 98 -18.24 -12.61 13.34
CA LYS A 98 -18.52 -13.35 14.57
C LYS A 98 -19.28 -12.51 15.62
N GLN A 99 -19.03 -11.21 15.67
CA GLN A 99 -19.68 -10.28 16.60
C GLN A 99 -20.94 -9.60 16.03
N GLY A 100 -21.36 -9.96 14.80
CA GLY A 100 -22.51 -9.35 14.13
C GLY A 100 -22.30 -7.90 13.69
N LYS A 101 -21.07 -7.42 13.68
CA LYS A 101 -20.67 -6.05 13.31
C LYS A 101 -20.29 -5.87 11.85
N TYR A 102 -20.21 -6.94 11.07
CA TYR A 102 -19.82 -6.88 9.65
C TYR A 102 -20.99 -6.45 8.77
N LEU A 103 -20.79 -5.43 7.94
CA LEU A 103 -21.74 -4.97 6.94
C LEU A 103 -21.28 -5.31 5.52
N ASN A 104 -20.18 -4.71 5.09
CA ASN A 104 -19.68 -4.79 3.72
C ASN A 104 -18.16 -4.63 3.69
N TYR A 105 -17.51 -5.18 2.66
CA TYR A 105 -16.08 -5.03 2.40
C TYR A 105 -15.85 -4.29 1.09
N ARG A 106 -15.06 -3.24 1.17
CA ARG A 106 -14.65 -2.42 0.04
C ARG A 106 -13.12 -2.35 -0.06
N PRO A 107 -12.50 -3.31 -0.74
CA PRO A 107 -11.08 -3.20 -1.07
C PRO A 107 -10.89 -2.12 -2.13
N VAL A 108 -9.93 -1.22 -1.91
CA VAL A 108 -9.51 -0.15 -2.81
C VAL A 108 -8.05 -0.35 -3.17
N ASP A 109 -7.74 -0.44 -4.46
CA ASP A 109 -6.38 -0.63 -4.96
C ASP A 109 -6.25 -0.08 -6.39
N ALA A 110 -5.03 0.27 -6.81
CA ALA A 110 -4.77 0.64 -8.20
C ALA A 110 -4.63 -0.61 -9.11
N SER A 111 -4.39 -1.77 -8.52
CA SER A 111 -4.17 -3.04 -9.22
C SER A 111 -5.47 -3.79 -9.46
N GLN A 112 -5.89 -3.90 -10.71
CA GLN A 112 -7.04 -4.73 -11.11
C GLN A 112 -6.85 -6.19 -10.65
N GLY A 113 -5.70 -6.78 -10.93
CA GLY A 113 -5.46 -8.20 -10.63
C GLY A 113 -5.45 -8.51 -9.14
N LEU A 114 -4.93 -7.61 -8.29
CA LEU A 114 -4.98 -7.79 -6.84
C LEU A 114 -6.40 -7.63 -6.29
N LEU A 115 -7.18 -6.67 -6.80
CA LEU A 115 -8.60 -6.51 -6.45
C LEU A 115 -9.42 -7.73 -6.82
N GLU A 116 -9.19 -8.32 -8.00
CA GLU A 116 -9.86 -9.56 -8.40
C GLU A 116 -9.60 -10.69 -7.43
N ILE A 117 -8.35 -10.86 -6.97
CA ILE A 117 -7.99 -11.85 -5.95
C ILE A 117 -8.69 -11.56 -4.62
N ALA A 118 -8.68 -10.31 -4.16
CA ALA A 118 -9.32 -9.91 -2.90
C ALA A 118 -10.84 -10.13 -2.95
N CYS A 119 -11.50 -9.68 -4.02
CA CYS A 119 -12.95 -9.83 -4.19
C CYS A 119 -13.37 -11.30 -4.36
N GLN A 120 -12.59 -12.11 -5.10
CA GLN A 120 -12.87 -13.55 -5.24
C GLN A 120 -12.71 -14.26 -3.89
N SER A 121 -11.64 -13.97 -3.15
CA SER A 121 -11.42 -14.53 -1.81
C SER A 121 -12.52 -14.14 -0.81
N ALA A 122 -13.01 -12.90 -0.87
CA ALA A 122 -14.14 -12.45 -0.07
C ALA A 122 -15.43 -13.24 -0.40
N LYS A 123 -15.71 -13.42 -1.69
CA LYS A 123 -16.84 -14.21 -2.16
C LYS A 123 -16.77 -15.66 -1.70
N ASP A 124 -15.61 -16.30 -1.82
CA ASP A 124 -15.40 -17.70 -1.41
C ASP A 124 -15.61 -17.90 0.10
N LYS A 125 -15.31 -16.85 0.89
CA LYS A 125 -15.56 -16.80 2.35
C LYS A 125 -16.97 -16.28 2.71
N SER A 126 -17.85 -16.06 1.73
CA SER A 126 -19.21 -15.54 1.92
C SER A 126 -19.25 -14.17 2.61
N PHE A 127 -18.37 -13.27 2.24
CA PHE A 127 -18.42 -11.86 2.58
C PHE A 127 -19.05 -11.04 1.45
N ALA A 128 -19.92 -10.09 1.79
CA ALA A 128 -20.39 -9.09 0.84
C ALA A 128 -19.21 -8.18 0.46
N CYS A 129 -18.94 -8.04 -0.84
CA CYS A 129 -17.76 -7.34 -1.30
C CYS A 129 -18.05 -6.57 -2.60
N ARG A 130 -17.55 -5.34 -2.68
CA ARG A 130 -17.52 -4.54 -3.90
C ARG A 130 -16.20 -3.77 -3.97
N GLY A 131 -15.30 -4.19 -4.88
CA GLY A 131 -13.99 -3.58 -5.06
C GLY A 131 -14.08 -2.18 -5.71
N LEU A 132 -13.04 -1.38 -5.51
CA LEU A 132 -12.86 -0.09 -6.17
C LEU A 132 -11.44 0.04 -6.72
N LYS A 133 -11.30 0.12 -8.03
CA LYS A 133 -10.01 0.41 -8.68
C LYS A 133 -9.77 1.92 -8.71
N ALA A 134 -8.82 2.40 -7.89
CA ALA A 134 -8.54 3.82 -7.73
C ALA A 134 -7.07 4.08 -7.38
N ASP A 135 -6.55 5.24 -7.76
CA ASP A 135 -5.26 5.76 -7.30
C ASP A 135 -5.48 6.62 -6.05
N LEU A 136 -4.92 6.18 -4.91
CA LEU A 136 -5.02 6.88 -3.63
C LEU A 136 -4.25 8.22 -3.59
N ASN A 137 -3.36 8.47 -4.55
CA ASN A 137 -2.73 9.79 -4.72
C ASN A 137 -3.64 10.80 -5.43
N ASN A 138 -4.65 10.32 -6.17
CA ASN A 138 -5.56 11.18 -6.93
C ASN A 138 -6.70 11.68 -6.04
N ASP A 139 -6.75 12.99 -5.81
CA ASP A 139 -7.76 13.61 -4.94
C ASP A 139 -9.18 13.48 -5.49
N SER A 140 -9.38 13.43 -6.82
CA SER A 140 -10.70 13.21 -7.41
C SER A 140 -11.19 11.79 -7.12
N HIS A 141 -10.31 10.77 -7.21
CA HIS A 141 -10.68 9.40 -6.86
C HIS A 141 -11.07 9.26 -5.37
N LEU A 142 -10.36 9.97 -4.46
CA LEU A 142 -10.73 9.99 -3.04
C LEU A 142 -12.09 10.65 -2.82
N THR A 143 -12.40 11.73 -3.54
CA THR A 143 -13.69 12.42 -3.48
C THR A 143 -14.82 11.54 -4.02
N GLU A 144 -14.62 10.90 -5.18
CA GLU A 144 -15.60 9.98 -5.76
C GLU A 144 -15.82 8.75 -4.88
N MET A 145 -14.73 8.23 -4.27
CA MET A 145 -14.84 7.16 -3.28
C MET A 145 -15.76 7.56 -2.13
N GLN A 146 -15.61 8.76 -1.56
CA GLN A 146 -16.49 9.23 -0.49
C GLN A 146 -17.95 9.30 -0.89
N ALA A 147 -18.24 9.68 -2.13
CA ALA A 147 -19.61 9.81 -2.64
C ALA A 147 -20.36 8.47 -2.76
N ILE A 148 -19.64 7.36 -2.89
CA ILE A 148 -20.22 6.00 -3.01
C ILE A 148 -20.24 5.21 -1.69
N LEU A 149 -19.70 5.76 -0.60
CA LEU A 149 -19.65 5.11 0.71
C LEU A 149 -20.91 5.36 1.52
N ASP A 150 -21.31 4.35 2.29
CA ASP A 150 -22.45 4.42 3.22
C ASP A 150 -22.20 5.48 4.32
N GLU A 151 -23.27 6.02 4.90
CA GLU A 151 -23.21 6.98 6.01
C GLU A 151 -22.95 6.33 7.38
N ARG A 152 -22.96 5.01 7.45
CA ARG A 152 -22.72 4.25 8.69
C ARG A 152 -21.26 4.38 9.15
N PRO A 153 -20.96 3.98 10.41
CA PRO A 153 -19.59 3.89 10.89
C PRO A 153 -18.72 3.03 9.97
N ARG A 154 -17.50 3.47 9.73
CA ARG A 154 -16.55 2.80 8.86
C ARG A 154 -15.29 2.40 9.62
N LEU A 155 -14.75 1.25 9.27
CA LEU A 155 -13.40 0.87 9.62
C LEU A 155 -12.52 1.00 8.39
N ILE A 156 -11.65 1.99 8.37
CA ILE A 156 -10.65 2.18 7.33
C ILE A 156 -9.40 1.39 7.71
N MET A 157 -8.81 0.68 6.78
CA MET A 157 -7.58 -0.06 6.99
C MET A 157 -6.51 0.34 5.99
N ILE A 158 -5.29 0.58 6.47
CA ILE A 158 -4.09 0.87 5.68
C ILE A 158 -2.97 -0.03 6.21
N LEU A 159 -2.82 -1.21 5.61
CA LEU A 159 -2.05 -2.31 6.17
C LEU A 159 -0.84 -2.71 5.30
N GLY A 160 0.22 -3.21 5.95
CA GLY A 160 1.42 -3.67 5.27
C GLY A 160 2.41 -2.57 4.93
N ASN A 161 2.44 -1.52 5.73
CA ASN A 161 3.21 -0.31 5.49
C ASN A 161 2.75 0.46 4.21
N THR A 162 1.49 0.34 3.84
CA THR A 162 0.95 1.03 2.66
C THR A 162 1.06 2.55 2.77
N LEU A 163 0.91 3.13 3.98
CA LEU A 163 1.20 4.55 4.21
C LEU A 163 2.61 4.94 3.72
N GLY A 164 3.57 4.04 3.86
CA GLY A 164 4.95 4.27 3.43
C GLY A 164 5.16 4.43 1.94
N ALA A 165 4.19 4.06 1.10
CA ALA A 165 4.21 4.29 -0.35
C ALA A 165 3.85 5.72 -0.75
N PHE A 166 3.35 6.51 0.20
CA PHE A 166 2.92 7.89 0.01
C PHE A 166 3.81 8.86 0.80
N ASP A 167 3.66 10.17 0.53
CA ASP A 167 4.16 11.20 1.43
C ASP A 167 3.31 11.17 2.71
N PRO A 168 3.83 10.71 3.87
CA PRO A 168 3.01 10.45 5.04
C PRO A 168 2.40 11.70 5.63
N LEU A 169 3.08 12.86 5.52
CA LEU A 169 2.57 14.15 6.01
C LEU A 169 1.34 14.61 5.21
N LYS A 170 1.39 14.43 3.89
CA LYS A 170 0.27 14.79 3.01
C LYS A 170 -0.86 13.77 3.13
N PHE A 171 -0.52 12.49 3.17
CA PHE A 171 -1.51 11.43 3.13
C PHE A 171 -2.33 11.34 4.42
N THR A 172 -1.72 11.55 5.60
CA THR A 172 -2.47 11.62 6.86
C THR A 172 -3.44 12.80 6.89
N THR A 173 -3.07 13.94 6.30
CA THR A 173 -3.99 15.08 6.11
C THR A 173 -5.17 14.73 5.19
N LYS A 174 -4.93 13.92 4.13
CA LYS A 174 -6.01 13.43 3.26
C LYS A 174 -6.91 12.46 4.01
N LEU A 175 -6.34 11.54 4.79
CA LEU A 175 -7.10 10.60 5.64
C LEU A 175 -8.01 11.33 6.60
N ASP A 176 -7.51 12.35 7.28
CA ASP A 176 -8.30 13.17 8.20
C ASP A 176 -9.52 13.79 7.51
N LYS A 177 -9.37 14.25 6.27
CA LYS A 177 -10.47 14.85 5.48
C LYS A 177 -11.51 13.83 5.03
N ILE A 178 -11.12 12.60 4.75
CA ILE A 178 -12.06 11.55 4.30
C ILE A 178 -12.72 10.80 5.45
N MET A 179 -12.17 10.86 6.66
CA MET A 179 -12.74 10.25 7.87
C MET A 179 -13.83 11.15 8.47
N ARG A 180 -14.88 10.52 8.99
CA ARG A 180 -15.99 11.13 9.74
C ARG A 180 -15.80 10.91 11.23
N PRO A 181 -16.45 11.69 12.12
CA PRO A 181 -16.27 11.59 13.58
C PRO A 181 -16.52 10.20 14.19
N GLN A 182 -17.28 9.34 13.52
CA GLN A 182 -17.56 7.97 13.99
C GLN A 182 -16.67 6.89 13.37
N ASP A 183 -15.75 7.28 12.48
CA ASP A 183 -14.90 6.32 11.78
C ASP A 183 -13.71 5.90 12.63
N PHE A 184 -13.26 4.68 12.38
CA PHE A 184 -12.03 4.13 12.93
C PHE A 184 -11.03 3.85 11.81
N LEU A 185 -9.75 3.90 12.15
CA LEU A 185 -8.64 3.58 11.25
C LEU A 185 -7.72 2.56 11.91
N ILE A 186 -7.39 1.49 11.19
CA ILE A 186 -6.24 0.64 11.51
C ILE A 186 -5.14 0.98 10.53
N LEU A 187 -4.01 1.42 11.05
CA LEU A 187 -2.84 1.79 10.27
C LEU A 187 -1.64 1.04 10.79
N ASP A 188 -0.78 0.55 9.89
CA ASP A 188 0.47 -0.07 10.31
C ASP A 188 1.70 0.48 9.56
N GLY A 189 2.88 0.30 10.17
CA GLY A 189 4.14 0.75 9.59
C GLY A 189 5.36 0.02 10.16
N GLU A 190 6.39 -0.10 9.32
CA GLU A 190 7.68 -0.62 9.74
C GLU A 190 8.45 0.42 10.52
N LEU A 191 8.90 0.04 11.73
CA LEU A 191 9.81 0.85 12.52
C LEU A 191 11.25 0.71 11.99
N PHE A 192 11.87 1.86 11.74
CA PHE A 192 13.21 1.93 11.16
C PHE A 192 14.25 1.28 12.05
N ASN A 193 15.16 0.56 11.44
CA ASN A 193 16.35 0.02 12.09
C ASN A 193 17.50 0.05 11.10
N GLN A 194 18.55 0.78 11.44
CA GLN A 194 19.69 1.04 10.57
C GLN A 194 20.35 -0.25 10.02
N THR A 195 20.42 -1.30 10.81
CA THR A 195 21.08 -2.55 10.42
C THR A 195 20.20 -3.44 9.54
N TYR A 196 18.90 -3.53 9.84
CA TYR A 196 18.05 -4.57 9.29
C TYR A 196 17.06 -4.07 8.23
N THR A 197 16.69 -2.79 8.25
CA THR A 197 15.69 -2.28 7.32
C THR A 197 16.21 -2.34 5.89
N LEU A 198 17.40 -1.81 5.60
CA LEU A 198 17.97 -1.85 4.25
C LEU A 198 18.16 -3.29 3.77
N ALA A 199 18.72 -4.18 4.60
CA ALA A 199 18.90 -5.59 4.25
C ALA A 199 17.59 -6.32 3.95
N GLY A 200 16.48 -5.88 4.59
CA GLY A 200 15.12 -6.36 4.30
C GLY A 200 14.61 -5.98 2.91
N TYR A 201 15.17 -4.95 2.29
CA TYR A 201 14.82 -4.48 0.95
C TYR A 201 15.86 -4.83 -0.12
N ASP A 202 17.14 -4.84 0.22
CA ASP A 202 18.22 -5.17 -0.73
C ASP A 202 18.58 -6.66 -0.69
N ASN A 203 17.65 -7.48 -1.15
CA ASN A 203 17.79 -8.92 -1.32
C ASN A 203 17.16 -9.38 -2.65
N PRO A 204 17.45 -10.58 -3.16
CA PRO A 204 17.04 -10.99 -4.51
C PRO A 204 15.53 -10.91 -4.77
N ILE A 205 14.69 -11.33 -3.82
CA ILE A 205 13.23 -11.34 -4.03
C ILE A 205 12.63 -9.93 -4.03
N ASN A 206 13.13 -9.04 -3.15
CA ASN A 206 12.71 -7.63 -3.16
C ASN A 206 13.23 -6.89 -4.39
N ARG A 207 14.46 -7.17 -4.84
CA ARG A 207 14.99 -6.59 -6.09
C ARG A 207 14.16 -7.02 -7.29
N GLN A 208 13.75 -8.29 -7.36
CA GLN A 208 12.86 -8.77 -8.42
C GLN A 208 11.53 -8.01 -8.43
N PHE A 209 10.91 -7.80 -7.27
CA PHE A 209 9.70 -6.99 -7.16
C PHE A 209 9.97 -5.53 -7.55
N ALA A 210 11.00 -4.92 -7.00
CA ALA A 210 11.34 -3.53 -7.27
C ALA A 210 11.65 -3.26 -8.75
N PHE A 211 12.21 -4.24 -9.47
CA PHE A 211 12.48 -4.14 -10.90
C PHE A 211 11.29 -4.55 -11.79
N GLY A 212 10.21 -5.02 -11.21
CA GLY A 212 9.02 -5.53 -11.89
C GLY A 212 8.45 -4.62 -12.98
N PRO A 213 8.23 -3.30 -12.76
CA PRO A 213 7.74 -2.39 -13.79
C PRO A 213 8.64 -2.32 -15.02
N LEU A 214 9.95 -2.21 -14.84
CA LEU A 214 10.92 -2.11 -15.92
C LEU A 214 11.09 -3.44 -16.67
N SER A 215 11.10 -4.57 -15.95
CA SER A 215 11.12 -5.88 -16.63
C SER A 215 9.84 -6.15 -17.40
N SER A 216 8.70 -5.58 -17.01
CA SER A 216 7.43 -5.70 -17.75
C SER A 216 7.45 -5.00 -19.11
N VAL A 217 8.33 -4.02 -19.29
CA VAL A 217 8.55 -3.33 -20.58
C VAL A 217 9.82 -3.78 -21.28
N GLY A 218 10.38 -4.94 -20.89
CA GLY A 218 11.46 -5.62 -21.59
C GLY A 218 12.87 -5.25 -21.15
N LEU A 219 13.03 -4.45 -20.08
CA LEU A 219 14.37 -4.15 -19.55
C LEU A 219 14.89 -5.28 -18.65
N SER A 220 16.22 -5.38 -18.54
CA SER A 220 16.91 -6.42 -17.77
C SER A 220 18.16 -5.90 -17.06
N GLU A 221 18.39 -6.37 -15.83
CA GLU A 221 19.67 -6.20 -15.14
C GLU A 221 20.61 -7.38 -15.49
N PRO A 222 21.90 -7.13 -15.69
CA PRO A 222 22.59 -5.83 -15.71
C PRO A 222 22.69 -5.20 -17.11
N ASN A 223 22.03 -5.77 -18.14
CA ASN A 223 22.28 -5.41 -19.54
C ASN A 223 21.85 -3.97 -19.88
N ASP A 224 20.76 -3.51 -19.28
CA ASP A 224 20.16 -2.21 -19.55
C ASP A 224 20.50 -1.17 -18.48
N GLY A 225 20.96 -1.61 -17.32
CA GLY A 225 21.32 -0.77 -16.21
C GLY A 225 21.29 -1.51 -14.88
N ARG A 226 21.29 -0.76 -13.78
CA ARG A 226 21.30 -1.32 -12.42
C ARG A 226 20.29 -0.63 -11.51
N LEU A 227 19.60 -1.42 -10.71
CA LEU A 227 18.77 -0.96 -9.60
C LEU A 227 19.65 -0.71 -8.37
N HIS A 228 19.53 0.47 -7.78
CA HIS A 228 20.16 0.85 -6.53
C HIS A 228 19.10 1.01 -5.45
N ILE A 229 19.41 0.53 -4.24
CA ILE A 229 18.54 0.62 -3.07
C ILE A 229 19.34 1.23 -1.93
N GLN A 230 18.82 2.30 -1.34
CA GLN A 230 19.53 3.04 -0.28
C GLN A 230 18.55 3.60 0.75
N THR A 231 19.07 3.92 1.92
CA THR A 231 18.32 4.64 2.97
C THR A 231 18.57 6.14 2.87
N ASP A 232 17.55 6.90 3.22
CA ASP A 232 17.57 8.36 3.24
C ASP A 232 16.73 8.85 4.45
N ILE A 233 17.05 10.03 4.98
CA ILE A 233 16.31 10.68 6.06
C ILE A 233 15.43 11.74 5.43
N ASP A 234 14.19 11.85 5.91
CA ASP A 234 13.32 12.97 5.53
C ASP A 234 13.48 14.09 6.56
N ASP A 235 14.23 15.13 6.20
CA ASP A 235 14.55 16.26 7.07
C ASP A 235 13.33 17.12 7.45
N ARG A 236 12.17 16.91 6.80
CA ARG A 236 10.95 17.66 7.10
C ARG A 236 10.36 17.32 8.46
N GLN A 237 10.60 16.09 8.93
CA GLN A 237 10.16 15.64 10.25
C GLN A 237 11.12 14.60 10.82
N PRO A 238 11.65 14.79 12.05
CA PRO A 238 12.45 13.79 12.73
C PRO A 238 11.73 12.44 12.86
N GLY A 239 12.47 11.34 12.67
CA GLY A 239 11.94 9.99 12.79
C GLY A 239 11.21 9.48 11.54
N LEU A 240 11.34 10.19 10.40
CA LEU A 240 10.93 9.70 9.10
C LEU A 240 12.15 9.32 8.26
N TYR A 241 12.14 8.09 7.80
CA TYR A 241 13.20 7.52 6.95
C TYR A 241 12.59 6.98 5.67
N ARG A 242 13.39 6.93 4.58
CA ARG A 242 12.97 6.38 3.30
C ARG A 242 13.90 5.27 2.86
N ILE A 243 13.35 4.20 2.34
CA ILE A 243 14.06 3.31 1.43
C ILE A 243 13.79 3.83 0.02
N ARG A 244 14.82 4.37 -0.61
CA ARG A 244 14.75 4.86 -1.99
C ARG A 244 15.29 3.81 -2.93
N LYS A 245 14.67 3.70 -4.08
CA LYS A 245 15.08 2.83 -5.19
C LYS A 245 15.21 3.70 -6.42
N HIS A 246 16.32 3.53 -7.15
CA HIS A 246 16.47 4.15 -8.46
C HIS A 246 17.16 3.19 -9.42
N PHE A 247 16.80 3.27 -10.68
CA PHE A 247 17.44 2.53 -11.76
C PHE A 247 18.34 3.48 -12.53
N GLN A 248 19.63 3.12 -12.69
CA GLN A 248 20.60 3.83 -13.51
C GLN A 248 20.77 3.09 -14.84
N ALA A 249 20.43 3.75 -15.94
CA ALA A 249 20.58 3.22 -17.28
C ALA A 249 22.09 3.13 -17.66
N SER A 250 22.54 1.99 -18.22
CA SER A 250 23.93 1.81 -18.69
C SER A 250 24.10 2.05 -20.18
N ARG A 251 23.03 2.28 -20.91
CA ARG A 251 22.96 2.59 -22.34
C ARG A 251 21.69 3.36 -22.66
N ASP A 252 21.58 3.89 -23.87
CA ASP A 252 20.33 4.46 -24.35
C ASP A 252 19.26 3.37 -24.47
N LEU A 253 18.08 3.64 -23.92
CA LEU A 253 16.94 2.73 -23.89
C LEU A 253 15.78 3.34 -24.67
N LYS A 254 15.05 2.48 -25.35
CA LYS A 254 13.79 2.82 -26.01
C LYS A 254 12.68 1.93 -25.47
N ILE A 255 11.71 2.52 -24.79
CA ILE A 255 10.57 1.83 -24.21
C ILE A 255 9.33 2.15 -25.04
N MET A 256 8.58 1.12 -25.42
CA MET A 256 7.36 1.25 -26.21
C MET A 256 6.21 0.60 -25.48
N LEU A 257 5.12 1.35 -25.26
CA LEU A 257 3.90 0.84 -24.64
C LEU A 257 2.68 1.64 -25.16
N ALA A 258 1.56 0.97 -25.41
CA ALA A 258 0.31 1.59 -25.83
C ALA A 258 0.41 2.53 -27.05
N GLY A 259 1.36 2.28 -27.95
CA GLY A 259 1.62 3.10 -29.14
C GLY A 259 2.53 4.30 -28.92
N GLU A 260 2.95 4.55 -27.69
CA GLU A 260 3.91 5.61 -27.34
C GLU A 260 5.33 5.10 -27.22
N THR A 261 6.28 6.02 -27.24
CA THR A 261 7.71 5.72 -27.13
C THR A 261 8.41 6.74 -26.24
N VAL A 262 9.10 6.24 -25.21
CA VAL A 262 9.97 7.04 -24.34
C VAL A 262 11.42 6.63 -24.57
N GLN A 263 12.31 7.61 -24.60
CA GLN A 263 13.76 7.42 -24.68
C GLN A 263 14.39 7.79 -23.35
N ILE A 264 15.18 6.88 -22.79
CA ILE A 264 15.99 7.10 -21.59
C ILE A 264 17.45 7.07 -22.02
N LEU A 265 18.17 8.16 -21.80
CA LEU A 265 19.57 8.26 -22.18
C LEU A 265 20.46 7.46 -21.23
N SER A 266 21.61 7.03 -21.72
CA SER A 266 22.67 6.44 -20.88
C SER A 266 22.98 7.34 -19.68
N ASP A 267 23.31 6.74 -18.55
CA ASP A 267 23.62 7.39 -17.27
C ASP A 267 22.44 8.14 -16.61
N SER A 268 21.24 8.15 -17.23
CA SER A 268 20.03 8.68 -16.60
C SER A 268 19.59 7.82 -15.41
N ASN A 269 19.06 8.46 -14.38
CA ASN A 269 18.45 7.80 -13.25
C ASN A 269 16.91 7.90 -13.33
N ILE A 270 16.23 6.78 -13.12
CA ILE A 270 14.77 6.73 -12.93
C ILE A 270 14.52 6.44 -11.44
N GLU A 271 13.85 7.35 -10.73
CA GLU A 271 13.36 7.06 -9.37
C GLU A 271 12.30 5.96 -9.44
N MET A 272 12.50 4.92 -8.61
CA MET A 272 11.69 3.70 -8.64
C MET A 272 10.82 3.60 -7.39
N SER A 273 10.12 4.69 -7.03
CA SER A 273 9.36 4.74 -5.79
C SER A 273 10.24 4.72 -4.53
N TRP A 274 9.62 4.95 -3.40
CA TRP A 274 10.23 4.86 -2.08
C TRP A 274 9.31 4.11 -1.12
N ALA A 275 9.83 3.81 0.08
CA ALA A 275 9.02 3.27 1.16
C ALA A 275 9.41 3.94 2.48
N TYR A 276 8.50 4.73 3.06
CA TYR A 276 8.72 5.35 4.37
C TYR A 276 8.77 4.33 5.49
N LYS A 277 9.63 4.64 6.46
CA LYS A 277 9.83 3.94 7.73
C LYS A 277 9.84 4.97 8.83
N TYR A 278 9.56 4.54 10.05
CA TYR A 278 9.22 5.46 11.12
C TYR A 278 9.98 5.14 12.40
N ASP A 279 10.28 6.16 13.19
CA ASP A 279 10.37 5.96 14.63
C ASP A 279 8.96 5.78 15.19
N ARG A 280 8.82 5.08 16.31
CA ARG A 280 7.50 4.82 16.92
C ARG A 280 6.71 6.10 17.16
N ASP A 281 7.36 7.08 17.83
CA ASP A 281 6.72 8.35 18.17
C ASP A 281 6.40 9.19 16.93
N ALA A 282 7.21 9.07 15.87
CA ALA A 282 6.94 9.74 14.60
C ALA A 282 5.68 9.20 13.90
N LEU A 283 5.49 7.86 13.88
CA LEU A 283 4.28 7.27 13.29
C LEU A 283 3.02 7.65 14.08
N ALA A 284 3.06 7.56 15.41
CA ALA A 284 1.97 7.98 16.27
C ALA A 284 1.70 9.51 16.15
N GLY A 285 2.76 10.30 16.08
CA GLY A 285 2.71 11.75 15.92
C GLY A 285 2.07 12.20 14.59
N LEU A 286 2.28 11.49 13.48
CA LEU A 286 1.62 11.75 12.21
C LEU A 286 0.08 11.72 12.35
N ILE A 287 -0.42 10.77 13.14
CA ILE A 287 -1.85 10.57 13.37
C ILE A 287 -2.40 11.66 14.29
N THR A 288 -1.77 11.86 15.43
CA THR A 288 -2.26 12.83 16.43
C THR A 288 -2.17 14.28 15.95
N SER A 289 -1.13 14.63 15.20
CA SER A 289 -0.99 15.97 14.60
C SER A 289 -2.01 16.25 13.49
N SER A 290 -2.62 15.24 12.91
CA SER A 290 -3.71 15.37 11.93
C SER A 290 -5.10 15.52 12.60
N GLY A 291 -5.18 15.58 13.93
CA GLY A 291 -6.44 15.74 14.66
C GLY A 291 -7.18 14.42 14.96
N MET A 292 -6.58 13.28 14.62
CA MET A 292 -7.11 11.95 14.94
C MET A 292 -6.64 11.50 16.34
N GLN A 293 -7.42 10.63 16.98
CA GLN A 293 -7.20 10.17 18.33
C GLN A 293 -6.65 8.73 18.34
N LEU A 294 -5.51 8.52 19.01
CA LEU A 294 -4.93 7.20 19.16
C LEU A 294 -5.65 6.43 20.27
N GLU A 295 -6.27 5.30 19.94
CA GLU A 295 -7.00 4.43 20.87
C GLU A 295 -6.14 3.28 21.40
N ALA A 296 -5.30 2.67 20.55
CA ALA A 296 -4.43 1.57 20.93
C ALA A 296 -3.22 1.42 20.01
N GLU A 297 -2.16 0.82 20.53
CA GLU A 297 -0.93 0.46 19.81
C GLU A 297 -0.58 -1.01 20.02
N TYR A 298 -0.20 -1.67 18.93
CA TYR A 298 0.21 -3.06 18.94
C TYR A 298 1.55 -3.22 18.24
N LEU A 299 2.54 -3.75 18.94
CA LEU A 299 3.87 -4.01 18.41
C LEU A 299 4.01 -5.46 17.97
N SER A 300 4.75 -5.70 16.90
CA SER A 300 5.23 -7.04 16.55
C SER A 300 6.16 -7.58 17.68
N GLU A 301 6.28 -8.90 17.74
CA GLU A 301 7.12 -9.56 18.76
C GLU A 301 8.57 -9.05 18.75
N ASP A 302 9.12 -8.79 17.57
CA ASP A 302 10.46 -8.25 17.39
C ASP A 302 10.53 -6.70 17.52
N LYS A 303 9.42 -6.04 17.86
CA LYS A 303 9.28 -4.59 18.05
C LYS A 303 9.68 -3.74 16.84
N ARG A 304 9.53 -4.27 15.64
CA ARG A 304 9.89 -3.59 14.38
C ARG A 304 8.72 -3.22 13.50
N PHE A 305 7.53 -3.48 13.96
CA PHE A 305 6.32 -3.16 13.23
C PHE A 305 5.25 -2.70 14.22
N LEU A 306 4.64 -1.58 13.94
CA LEU A 306 3.64 -0.95 14.78
C LEU A 306 2.31 -0.92 14.05
N THR A 307 1.26 -1.34 14.72
CA THR A 307 -0.13 -1.20 14.28
C THR A 307 -0.85 -0.28 15.25
N LEU A 308 -1.54 0.72 14.71
CA LEU A 308 -2.29 1.72 15.46
C LEU A 308 -3.79 1.50 15.22
N LEU A 309 -4.59 1.55 16.29
CA LEU A 309 -6.03 1.76 16.21
C LEU A 309 -6.33 3.22 16.54
N VAL A 310 -7.04 3.87 15.64
CA VAL A 310 -7.26 5.32 15.65
C VAL A 310 -8.74 5.61 15.50
N LYS A 311 -9.21 6.68 16.11
CA LYS A 311 -10.56 7.22 15.96
C LYS A 311 -10.49 8.66 15.43
N LYS A 312 -11.47 9.01 14.57
CA LYS A 312 -11.67 10.40 14.13
C LYS A 312 -12.37 11.23 15.20
#